data_05da82249a4e99883f0f0f574063d4df
#
_entry.id   05da82249a4e99883f0f0f574063d4df
#
_cell.length_a   1.000
_cell.length_b   1.000
_cell.length_c   1.000
_cell.angle_alpha   90.00
_cell.angle_beta   90.00
_cell.angle_gamma   90.00
#
_symmetry.space_group_name_H-M   'P 1'
#
loop_
_entity.id
_entity.type
_entity.pdbx_description
1 polymer ?
#
loop_
_entity_poly.entity_id
_entity_poly.type
_entity_poly.pdbx_seq_one_letter_code
_entity_poly.pdbx_strand_id
1 'polypeptide(L)'
;LLHLDVDVLIPAALADSVTGKSAVGIRAKIIVEGANAPTTPEGDAILNDKKILVVPDILANSGGVIVSYFEWVQDKQNYFWSADEVKQNLNDIMMKSFREVEHMATDKNISWREAAHMIGVARVAEAHRLRGLYP
;
A
#
# COMPACT_ATOMS: atom_id res chain seq x y z
N LEU A 1 -14.39 -13.02 -12.19
CA LEU A 1 -14.07 -11.58 -12.12
C LEU A 1 -12.57 -11.30 -12.33
N LEU A 2 -11.65 -12.01 -11.64
CA LEU A 2 -10.21 -11.75 -11.71
C LEU A 2 -9.59 -11.91 -13.11
N HIS A 3 -10.22 -12.64 -14.01
CA HIS A 3 -9.73 -12.93 -15.36
C HIS A 3 -10.37 -12.06 -16.45
N LEU A 4 -11.04 -11.00 -16.06
CA LEU A 4 -11.58 -10.03 -17.02
C LEU A 4 -10.44 -9.33 -17.77
N ASP A 5 -10.71 -8.94 -18.99
CA ASP A 5 -9.78 -8.16 -19.81
C ASP A 5 -9.98 -6.67 -19.48
N VAL A 6 -9.21 -6.21 -18.51
CA VAL A 6 -9.27 -4.84 -17.97
C VAL A 6 -7.85 -4.28 -17.83
N ASP A 7 -7.71 -2.97 -17.89
CA ASP A 7 -6.41 -2.35 -17.67
C ASP A 7 -6.01 -2.34 -16.20
N VAL A 8 -6.98 -2.10 -15.31
CA VAL A 8 -6.77 -2.00 -13.87
C VAL A 8 -7.69 -2.98 -13.14
N LEU A 9 -7.14 -3.77 -12.25
CA LEU A 9 -7.87 -4.68 -11.36
C LEU A 9 -7.70 -4.23 -9.91
N ILE A 10 -8.82 -4.09 -9.19
CA ILE A 10 -8.81 -3.69 -7.78
C ILE A 10 -9.42 -4.79 -6.91
N PRO A 11 -8.64 -5.74 -6.38
CA PRO A 11 -9.12 -6.69 -5.42
C PRO A 11 -9.40 -5.99 -4.08
N ALA A 12 -10.68 -5.83 -3.75
CA ALA A 12 -11.13 -5.04 -2.61
C ALA A 12 -12.07 -5.78 -1.66
N ALA A 13 -12.13 -7.11 -1.73
CA ALA A 13 -13.08 -7.90 -0.93
C ALA A 13 -12.40 -8.69 0.20
N LEU A 14 -11.60 -9.69 -0.14
CA LEU A 14 -11.07 -10.66 0.83
C LEU A 14 -9.56 -10.84 0.67
N ALA A 15 -8.90 -11.18 1.79
CA ALA A 15 -7.55 -11.71 1.77
C ALA A 15 -7.47 -12.98 0.92
N ASP A 16 -6.27 -13.29 0.42
CA ASP A 16 -5.97 -14.50 -0.36
C ASP A 16 -6.88 -14.74 -1.57
N SER A 17 -7.46 -13.68 -2.13
CA SER A 17 -8.30 -13.78 -3.34
C SER A 17 -7.47 -13.97 -4.62
N VAL A 18 -6.25 -13.45 -4.66
CA VAL A 18 -5.29 -13.61 -5.75
C VAL A 18 -4.25 -14.64 -5.36
N THR A 19 -4.52 -15.89 -5.66
CA THR A 19 -3.64 -17.04 -5.35
C THR A 19 -2.72 -17.34 -6.53
N GLY A 20 -1.73 -18.23 -6.32
CA GLY A 20 -0.92 -18.75 -7.43
C GLY A 20 -1.77 -19.34 -8.57
N LYS A 21 -2.91 -19.99 -8.22
CA LYS A 21 -3.81 -20.54 -9.22
C LYS A 21 -4.57 -19.47 -10.01
N SER A 22 -5.08 -18.44 -9.36
CA SER A 22 -5.85 -17.37 -10.01
C SER A 22 -4.97 -16.37 -10.74
N ALA A 23 -3.76 -16.09 -10.24
CA ALA A 23 -2.81 -15.15 -10.83
C ALA A 23 -2.40 -15.50 -12.27
N VAL A 24 -2.31 -16.79 -12.59
CA VAL A 24 -1.99 -17.26 -13.95
C VAL A 24 -2.92 -16.67 -15.02
N GLY A 25 -4.23 -16.59 -14.71
CA GLY A 25 -5.25 -16.11 -15.64
C GLY A 25 -5.46 -14.59 -15.64
N ILE A 26 -4.80 -13.81 -14.76
CA ILE A 26 -4.95 -12.35 -14.71
C ILE A 26 -4.32 -11.71 -15.95
N ARG A 27 -5.06 -10.78 -16.56
CA ARG A 27 -4.68 -10.03 -17.77
C ARG A 27 -4.53 -8.53 -17.55
N ALA A 28 -4.90 -8.04 -16.37
CA ALA A 28 -4.76 -6.63 -16.03
C ALA A 28 -3.30 -6.18 -16.15
N LYS A 29 -3.09 -4.91 -16.52
CA LYS A 29 -1.76 -4.29 -16.57
C LYS A 29 -1.30 -3.84 -15.19
N ILE A 30 -2.25 -3.42 -14.38
CA ILE A 30 -2.03 -2.86 -13.04
C ILE A 30 -3.01 -3.52 -12.08
N ILE A 31 -2.51 -3.90 -10.90
CA ILE A 31 -3.34 -4.31 -9.76
C ILE A 31 -3.17 -3.27 -8.66
N VAL A 32 -4.28 -2.81 -8.08
CA VAL A 32 -4.29 -1.90 -6.92
C VAL A 32 -5.00 -2.61 -5.77
N GLU A 33 -4.29 -2.96 -4.74
CA GLU A 33 -4.82 -3.78 -3.65
C GLU A 33 -5.66 -2.96 -2.66
N GLY A 34 -6.98 -2.99 -2.84
CA GLY A 34 -7.92 -2.33 -1.94
C GLY A 34 -8.20 -3.12 -0.65
N ALA A 35 -8.20 -4.47 -0.72
CA ALA A 35 -8.29 -5.33 0.47
C ALA A 35 -6.95 -5.47 1.17
N ASN A 36 -6.95 -5.94 2.42
CA ASN A 36 -5.73 -6.33 3.12
C ASN A 36 -5.29 -7.72 2.69
N ALA A 37 -4.00 -7.87 2.36
CA ALA A 37 -3.37 -9.12 1.95
C ALA A 37 -4.17 -9.90 0.87
N PRO A 38 -4.64 -9.27 -0.22
CA PRO A 38 -5.45 -9.97 -1.20
C PRO A 38 -4.64 -10.95 -2.05
N THR A 39 -3.33 -10.74 -2.16
CA THR A 39 -2.43 -11.55 -3.00
C THR A 39 -1.53 -12.42 -2.14
N THR A 40 -1.57 -13.74 -2.39
CA THR A 40 -0.65 -14.68 -1.73
C THR A 40 0.78 -14.54 -2.26
N PRO A 41 1.80 -14.99 -1.52
CA PRO A 41 3.20 -14.96 -2.00
C PRO A 41 3.38 -15.65 -3.36
N GLU A 42 2.71 -16.78 -3.59
CA GLU A 42 2.76 -17.49 -4.86
C GLU A 42 2.08 -16.70 -5.99
N GLY A 43 0.97 -16.02 -5.66
CA GLY A 43 0.30 -15.11 -6.59
C GLY A 43 1.19 -13.93 -6.97
N ASP A 44 1.85 -13.33 -5.99
CA ASP A 44 2.75 -12.18 -6.18
C ASP A 44 3.93 -12.55 -7.07
N ALA A 45 4.55 -13.71 -6.86
CA ALA A 45 5.63 -14.21 -7.70
C ALA A 45 5.20 -14.32 -9.18
N ILE A 46 4.02 -14.90 -9.44
CA ILE A 46 3.49 -15.04 -10.80
C ILE A 46 3.19 -13.67 -11.43
N LEU A 47 2.63 -12.73 -10.68
CA LEU A 47 2.36 -11.39 -11.18
C LEU A 47 3.65 -10.64 -11.54
N ASN A 48 4.67 -10.77 -10.71
CA ASN A 48 6.00 -10.20 -10.96
C ASN A 48 6.65 -10.80 -12.23
N ASP A 49 6.60 -12.11 -12.42
CA ASP A 49 7.09 -12.78 -13.62
C ASP A 49 6.35 -12.29 -14.88
N LYS A 50 5.06 -12.03 -14.79
CA LYS A 50 4.23 -11.47 -15.85
C LYS A 50 4.45 -9.97 -16.08
N LYS A 51 5.27 -9.31 -15.27
CA LYS A 51 5.49 -7.85 -15.30
C LYS A 51 4.22 -7.02 -15.06
N ILE A 52 3.26 -7.55 -14.31
CA ILE A 52 2.08 -6.83 -13.90
C ILE A 52 2.46 -5.95 -12.70
N LEU A 53 2.24 -4.64 -12.82
CA LEU A 53 2.50 -3.72 -11.71
C LEU A 53 1.48 -3.96 -10.59
N VAL A 54 1.96 -4.23 -9.39
CA VAL A 54 1.13 -4.35 -8.19
C VAL A 54 1.38 -3.18 -7.26
N VAL A 55 0.38 -2.32 -7.08
CA VAL A 55 0.38 -1.30 -6.02
C VAL A 55 -0.09 -2.00 -4.74
N PRO A 56 0.80 -2.24 -3.77
CA PRO A 56 0.50 -3.11 -2.63
C PRO A 56 -0.47 -2.46 -1.64
N ASP A 57 -1.19 -3.29 -0.91
CA ASP A 57 -2.19 -2.90 0.08
C ASP A 57 -1.66 -1.92 1.13
N ILE A 58 -0.47 -2.15 1.67
CA ILE A 58 0.20 -1.28 2.65
C ILE A 58 0.32 0.18 2.15
N LEU A 59 0.30 0.40 0.84
CA LEU A 59 0.27 1.73 0.23
C LEU A 59 -1.17 2.09 -0.21
N ALA A 60 -1.80 1.24 -1.01
CA ALA A 60 -3.03 1.56 -1.73
C ALA A 60 -4.23 1.83 -0.82
N ASN A 61 -4.37 1.09 0.29
CA ASN A 61 -5.50 1.20 1.20
C ASN A 61 -5.20 1.98 2.50
N SER A 62 -4.01 2.57 2.63
CA SER A 62 -3.58 3.28 3.83
C SER A 62 -4.35 4.57 4.11
N GLY A 63 -5.12 5.09 3.16
CA GLY A 63 -5.90 6.32 3.32
C GLY A 63 -6.87 6.28 4.52
N GLY A 64 -7.51 5.14 4.76
CA GLY A 64 -8.41 4.97 5.89
C GLY A 64 -7.73 5.15 7.25
N VAL A 65 -6.59 4.50 7.45
CA VAL A 65 -5.84 4.61 8.71
C VAL A 65 -5.22 5.99 8.90
N ILE A 66 -4.82 6.67 7.81
CA ILE A 66 -4.32 8.05 7.86
C ILE A 66 -5.42 9.00 8.36
N VAL A 67 -6.65 8.89 7.84
CA VAL A 67 -7.78 9.71 8.28
C VAL A 67 -8.16 9.40 9.73
N SER A 68 -8.14 8.14 10.15
CA SER A 68 -8.33 7.77 11.55
C SER A 68 -7.27 8.38 12.48
N TYR A 69 -6.02 8.48 12.01
CA TYR A 69 -4.98 9.20 12.74
C TYR A 69 -5.27 10.70 12.85
N PHE A 70 -5.78 11.33 11.79
CA PHE A 70 -6.19 12.74 11.83
C PHE A 70 -7.32 12.95 12.83
N GLU A 71 -8.30 12.06 12.88
CA GLU A 71 -9.38 12.09 13.86
C GLU A 71 -8.81 12.06 15.28
N TRP A 72 -7.94 11.12 15.59
CA TRP A 72 -7.27 11.04 16.88
C TRP A 72 -6.48 12.32 17.24
N VAL A 73 -5.77 12.93 16.28
CA VAL A 73 -5.04 14.20 16.49
C VAL A 73 -6.00 15.34 16.84
N GLN A 74 -7.10 15.47 16.10
CA GLN A 74 -8.12 16.49 16.32
C GLN A 74 -8.77 16.34 17.69
N ASP A 75 -9.10 15.12 18.09
CA ASP A 75 -9.66 14.82 19.41
C ASP A 75 -8.70 15.22 20.53
N LYS A 76 -7.40 14.94 20.39
CA LYS A 76 -6.38 15.34 21.38
C LYS A 76 -6.17 16.85 21.48
N GLN A 77 -6.34 17.56 20.37
CA GLN A 77 -6.17 19.01 20.30
C GLN A 77 -7.45 19.79 20.64
N ASN A 78 -8.61 19.10 20.71
CA ASN A 78 -9.93 19.73 20.80
C ASN A 78 -10.16 20.80 19.70
N TYR A 79 -9.62 20.55 18.52
CA TYR A 79 -9.70 21.43 17.36
C TYR A 79 -9.99 20.61 16.10
N PHE A 80 -11.06 20.94 15.40
CA PHE A 80 -11.52 20.19 14.25
C PHE A 80 -11.13 20.88 12.95
N TRP A 81 -10.54 20.10 12.07
CA TRP A 81 -10.15 20.55 10.72
C TRP A 81 -11.36 20.57 9.79
N SER A 82 -11.33 21.44 8.82
CA SER A 82 -12.30 21.40 7.72
C SER A 82 -12.10 20.14 6.85
N ALA A 83 -13.15 19.76 6.13
CA ALA A 83 -13.07 18.64 5.20
C ALA A 83 -11.99 18.83 4.12
N ASP A 84 -11.75 20.07 3.71
CA ASP A 84 -10.72 20.39 2.70
C ASP A 84 -9.31 20.25 3.27
N GLU A 85 -9.07 20.64 4.53
CA GLU A 85 -7.80 20.40 5.21
C GLU A 85 -7.51 18.90 5.36
N VAL A 86 -8.51 18.11 5.74
CA VAL A 86 -8.37 16.64 5.83
C VAL A 86 -8.02 16.04 4.48
N LYS A 87 -8.72 16.44 3.40
CA LYS A 87 -8.45 15.97 2.04
C LYS A 87 -7.05 16.35 1.56
N GLN A 88 -6.65 17.60 1.79
CA GLN A 88 -5.34 18.07 1.38
C GLN A 88 -4.22 17.31 2.10
N ASN A 89 -4.31 17.19 3.42
CA ASN A 89 -3.33 16.46 4.23
C ASN A 89 -3.26 14.98 3.83
N LEU A 90 -4.41 14.34 3.57
CA LEU A 90 -4.47 12.97 3.08
C LEU A 90 -3.76 12.85 1.73
N ASN A 91 -4.11 13.72 0.77
CA ASN A 91 -3.49 13.71 -0.55
C ASN A 91 -1.97 13.86 -0.47
N ASP A 92 -1.48 14.80 0.33
CA ASP A 92 -0.05 15.08 0.47
C ASP A 92 0.71 13.88 1.04
N ILE A 93 0.17 13.22 2.07
CA ILE A 93 0.77 12.03 2.66
C ILE A 93 0.74 10.86 1.66
N MET A 94 -0.39 10.60 1.01
CA MET A 94 -0.53 9.52 0.04
C MET A 94 0.40 9.71 -1.16
N MET A 95 0.43 10.91 -1.74
CA MET A 95 1.29 11.22 -2.88
C MET A 95 2.77 11.17 -2.54
N LYS A 96 3.15 11.62 -1.34
CA LYS A 96 4.52 11.49 -0.85
C LYS A 96 4.91 10.02 -0.73
N SER A 97 4.09 9.22 -0.08
CA SER A 97 4.35 7.78 0.12
C SER A 97 4.41 7.02 -1.22
N PHE A 98 3.51 7.35 -2.15
CA PHE A 98 3.51 6.78 -3.49
C PHE A 98 4.86 7.04 -4.21
N ARG A 99 5.31 8.30 -4.23
CA ARG A 99 6.58 8.67 -4.89
C ARG A 99 7.80 8.02 -4.23
N GLU A 100 7.80 7.88 -2.90
CA GLU A 100 8.88 7.20 -2.19
C GLU A 100 8.97 5.71 -2.57
N VAL A 101 7.83 5.02 -2.67
CA VAL A 101 7.77 3.62 -3.10
C VAL A 101 8.20 3.47 -4.56
N GLU A 102 7.66 4.30 -5.45
CA GLU A 102 8.02 4.31 -6.87
C GLU A 102 9.52 4.52 -7.08
N HIS A 103 10.10 5.53 -6.42
CA HIS A 103 11.52 5.85 -6.50
C HIS A 103 12.38 4.68 -5.99
N MET A 104 12.07 4.14 -4.82
CA MET A 104 12.82 3.01 -4.26
C MET A 104 12.71 1.76 -5.14
N ALA A 105 11.53 1.44 -5.66
CA ALA A 105 11.32 0.31 -6.54
C ALA A 105 12.16 0.44 -7.81
N THR A 106 12.19 1.64 -8.39
CA THR A 106 12.96 1.95 -9.59
C THR A 106 14.46 1.89 -9.34
N ASP A 107 14.95 2.57 -8.30
CA ASP A 107 16.38 2.63 -7.98
C ASP A 107 16.99 1.27 -7.66
N LYS A 108 16.24 0.43 -6.93
CA LYS A 108 16.72 -0.89 -6.51
C LYS A 108 16.33 -2.01 -7.48
N ASN A 109 15.52 -1.70 -8.51
CA ASN A 109 14.96 -2.68 -9.43
C ASN A 109 14.27 -3.85 -8.72
N ILE A 110 13.37 -3.52 -7.80
CA ILE A 110 12.58 -4.45 -6.99
C ILE A 110 11.08 -4.19 -7.19
N SER A 111 10.24 -5.11 -6.70
CA SER A 111 8.78 -4.91 -6.73
C SER A 111 8.35 -3.75 -5.82
N TRP A 112 7.21 -3.14 -6.12
CA TRP A 112 6.63 -2.09 -5.27
C TRP A 112 6.28 -2.60 -3.88
N ARG A 113 5.90 -3.87 -3.76
CA ARG A 113 5.66 -4.52 -2.46
C ARG A 113 6.92 -4.56 -1.62
N GLU A 114 8.02 -5.03 -2.18
CA GLU A 114 9.31 -5.04 -1.49
C GLU A 114 9.75 -3.63 -1.09
N ALA A 115 9.64 -2.66 -1.99
CA ALA A 115 9.97 -1.28 -1.73
C ALA A 115 9.14 -0.69 -0.58
N ALA A 116 7.82 -0.90 -0.60
CA ALA A 116 6.92 -0.42 0.46
C ALA A 116 7.24 -1.04 1.82
N HIS A 117 7.50 -2.35 1.88
CA HIS A 117 7.92 -3.02 3.11
C HIS A 117 9.28 -2.53 3.61
N MET A 118 10.26 -2.35 2.72
CA MET A 118 11.58 -1.81 3.11
C MET A 118 11.46 -0.42 3.73
N ILE A 119 10.67 0.46 3.14
CA ILE A 119 10.42 1.81 3.68
C ILE A 119 9.73 1.72 5.05
N GLY A 120 8.67 0.91 5.16
CA GLY A 120 7.91 0.76 6.39
C GLY A 120 8.76 0.22 7.54
N VAL A 121 9.48 -0.88 7.31
CA VAL A 121 10.36 -1.50 8.29
C VAL A 121 11.49 -0.55 8.69
N ALA A 122 12.11 0.15 7.74
CA ALA A 122 13.18 1.10 8.02
C ALA A 122 12.72 2.24 8.95
N ARG A 123 11.51 2.78 8.72
CA ARG A 123 10.93 3.83 9.58
C ARG A 123 10.69 3.35 11.00
N VAL A 124 10.14 2.15 11.18
CA VAL A 124 9.89 1.56 12.50
C VAL A 124 11.20 1.27 13.21
N ALA A 125 12.17 0.67 12.52
CA ALA A 125 13.49 0.36 13.07
C ALA A 125 14.24 1.63 13.52
N GLU A 126 14.20 2.69 12.71
CA GLU A 126 14.82 3.97 13.06
C GLU A 126 14.14 4.64 14.27
N ALA A 127 12.80 4.63 14.31
CA ALA A 127 12.07 5.14 15.45
C ALA A 127 12.42 4.38 16.73
N HIS A 128 12.55 3.05 16.63
CA HIS A 128 12.98 2.21 17.77
C HIS A 128 14.41 2.51 18.21
N ARG A 129 15.32 2.65 17.25
CA ARG A 129 16.72 3.02 17.52
C ARG A 129 16.84 4.36 18.24
N LEU A 130 16.08 5.38 17.81
CA LEU A 130 16.09 6.71 18.38
C LEU A 130 15.48 6.77 19.80
N ARG A 131 14.43 5.99 20.04
CA ARG A 131 13.79 5.90 21.38
C ARG A 131 14.60 5.08 22.37
N GLY A 132 15.45 4.18 21.88
CA GLY A 132 16.14 3.18 22.69
C GLY A 132 15.23 2.03 23.11
N LEU A 133 15.83 1.03 23.73
CA LEU A 133 15.09 -0.01 24.45
C LEU A 133 14.59 0.63 25.74
N TYR A 134 13.29 0.74 25.87
CA TYR A 134 12.68 1.17 27.13
C TYR A 134 12.90 0.08 28.17
N PRO A 135 13.36 0.44 29.40
CA PRO A 135 13.44 -0.49 30.51
C PRO A 135 12.05 -0.86 31.01
#